data_b7e0957dcf61d150acc69d1bc90fa7f6
#
_entry.id   b7e0957dcf61d150acc69d1bc90fa7f6
#
_cell.length_a   1.000
_cell.length_b   1.000
_cell.length_c   1.000
_cell.angle_alpha   90.00
_cell.angle_beta   90.00
_cell.angle_gamma   90.00
#
_symmetry.space_group_name_H-M   'P 1'
#
loop_
_entity.id
_entity.type
_entity.pdbx_description
1 polymer ?
#
loop_
_entity_poly.entity_id
_entity_poly.type
_entity_poly.pdbx_seq_one_letter_code
_entity_poly.pdbx_strand_id
1 'polypeptide(L)'
;MDTTVARGPAIELHSLTKQFGDLTAVDDLTVSVARGGVVGLLGPNGAGKSTTIRMLLGLIAPTSGSGMVLGHDVTRPSAYMRRVGALVETPAIYPKLSGRDNLRTLAVLAGVGDERIDEVLDLVDLTGRDGDRAGDYSLGMKQRLAIAASLLKDPELVILDEPTNGLDPAGIVEIRELLI
;
A
#
# COMPACT_ATOMS: atom_id res chain seq x y z
N MET A 1 29.90 -14.26 13.23
CA MET A 1 29.45 -14.92 11.98
C MET A 1 27.98 -14.60 11.86
N ASP A 2 27.70 -13.53 11.10
CA ASP A 2 26.34 -13.04 10.89
C ASP A 2 25.72 -13.88 9.76
N THR A 3 24.92 -14.87 10.14
CA THR A 3 24.17 -15.67 9.18
C THR A 3 22.97 -14.84 8.73
N THR A 4 23.22 -13.95 7.77
CA THR A 4 22.14 -13.31 7.01
C THR A 4 21.42 -14.42 6.24
N VAL A 5 20.41 -15.02 6.87
CA VAL A 5 19.46 -15.89 6.16
C VAL A 5 18.91 -15.04 5.03
N ALA A 6 19.22 -15.37 3.79
CA ALA A 6 18.73 -14.68 2.61
C ALA A 6 17.20 -14.72 2.67
N ARG A 7 16.59 -13.63 3.12
CA ARG A 7 15.12 -13.50 3.10
C ARG A 7 14.72 -13.54 1.63
N GLY A 8 13.88 -14.48 1.25
CA GLY A 8 13.35 -14.61 -0.11
C GLY A 8 12.67 -13.31 -0.60
N PRO A 9 12.18 -13.26 -1.82
CA PRO A 9 11.53 -12.07 -2.40
C PRO A 9 10.38 -11.56 -1.53
N ALA A 10 10.02 -10.28 -1.68
CA ALA A 10 8.87 -9.69 -1.01
C ALA A 10 7.56 -10.27 -1.57
N ILE A 11 7.52 -10.47 -2.89
CA ILE A 11 6.40 -11.08 -3.61
C ILE A 11 6.96 -12.09 -4.60
N GLU A 12 6.34 -13.26 -4.69
CA GLU A 12 6.66 -14.29 -5.68
C GLU A 12 5.35 -14.92 -6.16
N LEU A 13 5.06 -14.81 -7.46
CA LEU A 13 3.83 -15.31 -8.07
C LEU A 13 4.18 -16.30 -9.18
N HIS A 14 3.41 -17.39 -9.26
CA HIS A 14 3.55 -18.44 -10.26
C HIS A 14 2.20 -18.71 -10.91
N SER A 15 2.09 -18.34 -12.19
CA SER A 15 0.90 -18.57 -13.01
C SER A 15 -0.41 -18.11 -12.34
N LEU A 16 -0.33 -17.00 -11.58
CA LEU A 16 -1.48 -16.49 -10.83
C LEU A 16 -2.55 -15.99 -11.79
N THR A 17 -3.76 -16.55 -11.67
CA THR A 17 -4.89 -16.24 -12.56
C THR A 17 -6.11 -15.84 -11.75
N LYS A 18 -6.85 -14.84 -12.23
CA LYS A 18 -8.15 -14.44 -11.69
C LYS A 18 -9.20 -14.32 -12.78
N GLN A 19 -10.29 -15.09 -12.61
CA GLN A 19 -11.46 -15.05 -13.46
C GLN A 19 -12.69 -14.59 -12.68
N PHE A 20 -13.55 -13.83 -13.34
CA PHE A 20 -14.86 -13.39 -12.88
C PHE A 20 -15.90 -13.83 -13.93
N GLY A 21 -16.56 -14.97 -13.71
CA GLY A 21 -17.38 -15.58 -14.75
C GLY A 21 -16.55 -15.85 -16.01
N ASP A 22 -16.96 -15.29 -17.13
CA ASP A 22 -16.28 -15.45 -18.42
C ASP A 22 -15.11 -14.47 -18.64
N LEU A 23 -14.95 -13.49 -17.73
CA LEU A 23 -13.88 -12.49 -17.83
C LEU A 23 -12.62 -12.99 -17.10
N THR A 24 -11.52 -13.15 -17.82
CA THR A 24 -10.18 -13.33 -17.23
C THR A 24 -9.56 -11.96 -16.99
N ALA A 25 -9.49 -11.54 -15.73
CA ALA A 25 -8.97 -10.24 -15.33
C ALA A 25 -7.44 -10.24 -15.13
N VAL A 26 -6.87 -11.37 -14.72
CA VAL A 26 -5.43 -11.63 -14.64
C VAL A 26 -5.21 -13.03 -15.18
N ASP A 27 -4.27 -13.18 -16.12
CA ASP A 27 -3.99 -14.44 -16.79
C ASP A 27 -2.52 -14.81 -16.66
N ASP A 28 -2.24 -15.97 -16.06
CA ASP A 28 -0.92 -16.60 -15.96
C ASP A 28 0.21 -15.67 -15.47
N LEU A 29 -0.07 -14.80 -14.50
CA LEU A 29 0.92 -13.84 -14.01
C LEU A 29 2.02 -14.53 -13.20
N THR A 30 3.25 -14.48 -13.72
CA THR A 30 4.45 -14.95 -13.04
C THR A 30 5.41 -13.79 -12.84
N VAL A 31 5.73 -13.46 -11.58
CA VAL A 31 6.60 -12.33 -11.23
C VAL A 31 7.27 -12.56 -9.87
N SER A 32 8.48 -12.05 -9.73
CA SER A 32 9.21 -11.99 -8.47
C SER A 32 9.64 -10.55 -8.19
N VAL A 33 9.34 -10.06 -6.99
CA VAL A 33 9.70 -8.73 -6.50
C VAL A 33 10.69 -8.87 -5.35
N ALA A 34 11.91 -8.39 -5.54
CA ALA A 34 12.92 -8.40 -4.49
C ALA A 34 12.56 -7.45 -3.34
N ARG A 35 13.16 -7.69 -2.16
CA ARG A 35 13.06 -6.76 -1.02
C ARG A 35 13.95 -5.53 -1.22
N GLY A 36 13.57 -4.42 -0.60
CA GLY A 36 14.38 -3.20 -0.52
C GLY A 36 14.44 -2.38 -1.81
N GLY A 37 13.46 -2.54 -2.70
CA GLY A 37 13.35 -1.74 -3.92
C GLY A 37 11.94 -1.22 -4.15
N VAL A 38 11.82 -0.28 -5.09
CA VAL A 38 10.54 0.24 -5.59
C VAL A 38 10.27 -0.39 -6.95
N VAL A 39 9.07 -0.99 -7.10
CA VAL A 39 8.65 -1.65 -8.34
C VAL A 39 7.32 -1.08 -8.81
N GLY A 40 7.25 -0.64 -10.06
CA GLY A 40 6.04 -0.14 -10.70
C GLY A 40 5.31 -1.23 -11.48
N LEU A 41 4.03 -1.44 -11.15
CA LEU A 41 3.13 -2.27 -11.95
C LEU A 41 2.48 -1.40 -13.02
N LEU A 42 2.96 -1.50 -14.26
CA LEU A 42 2.53 -0.67 -15.39
C LEU A 42 1.60 -1.43 -16.32
N GLY A 43 0.67 -0.72 -16.94
CA GLY A 43 -0.25 -1.28 -17.93
C GLY A 43 -1.47 -0.36 -18.15
N PRO A 44 -2.22 -0.54 -19.25
CA PRO A 44 -3.42 0.23 -19.52
C PRO A 44 -4.53 -0.03 -18.49
N ASN A 45 -5.60 0.78 -18.52
CA ASN A 45 -6.79 0.51 -17.73
C ASN A 45 -7.41 -0.83 -18.17
N GLY A 46 -7.81 -1.64 -17.17
CA GLY A 46 -8.30 -3.00 -17.43
C GLY A 46 -7.21 -4.08 -17.54
N ALA A 47 -5.92 -3.75 -17.47
CA ALA A 47 -4.82 -4.73 -17.52
C ALA A 47 -4.69 -5.63 -16.26
N GLY A 48 -5.63 -5.59 -15.33
CA GLY A 48 -5.61 -6.43 -14.14
C GLY A 48 -4.77 -5.91 -12.95
N LYS A 49 -4.21 -4.68 -13.03
CA LYS A 49 -3.36 -4.10 -11.97
C LYS A 49 -4.03 -4.12 -10.59
N SER A 50 -5.17 -3.45 -10.43
CA SER A 50 -5.91 -3.41 -9.17
C SER A 50 -6.43 -4.79 -8.75
N THR A 51 -6.76 -5.67 -9.71
CA THR A 51 -7.12 -7.07 -9.42
C THR A 51 -5.95 -7.82 -8.81
N THR A 52 -4.74 -7.67 -9.37
CA THR A 52 -3.52 -8.26 -8.83
C THR A 52 -3.24 -7.73 -7.42
N ILE A 53 -3.30 -6.41 -7.21
CA ILE A 53 -3.13 -5.78 -5.90
C ILE A 53 -4.15 -6.34 -4.89
N ARG A 54 -5.42 -6.45 -5.26
CA ARG A 54 -6.45 -7.01 -4.38
C ARG A 54 -6.20 -8.48 -4.02
N MET A 55 -5.64 -9.29 -4.93
CA MET A 55 -5.21 -10.66 -4.60
C MET A 55 -4.05 -10.66 -3.61
N LEU A 56 -3.01 -9.81 -3.82
CA LEU A 56 -1.87 -9.68 -2.91
C LEU A 56 -2.28 -9.22 -1.50
N LEU A 57 -3.34 -8.43 -1.39
CA LEU A 57 -3.90 -7.96 -0.11
C LEU A 57 -4.94 -8.93 0.49
N GLY A 58 -5.21 -10.05 -0.17
CA GLY A 58 -6.18 -11.03 0.30
C GLY A 58 -7.63 -10.55 0.28
N LEU A 59 -7.92 -9.47 -0.46
CA LEU A 59 -9.28 -8.93 -0.63
C LEU A 59 -10.12 -9.79 -1.57
N ILE A 60 -9.46 -10.49 -2.50
CA ILE A 60 -10.06 -11.50 -3.38
C ILE A 60 -9.11 -12.70 -3.49
N ALA A 61 -9.66 -13.91 -3.59
CA ALA A 61 -8.85 -15.10 -3.82
C ALA A 61 -8.52 -15.27 -5.31
N PRO A 62 -7.32 -15.77 -5.67
CA PRO A 62 -7.01 -16.20 -7.02
C PRO A 62 -7.91 -17.36 -7.45
N THR A 63 -8.13 -17.52 -8.76
CA THR A 63 -8.86 -18.67 -9.33
C THR A 63 -7.93 -19.87 -9.47
N SER A 64 -6.67 -19.64 -9.86
CA SER A 64 -5.64 -20.67 -10.00
C SER A 64 -4.23 -20.05 -9.88
N GLY A 65 -3.22 -20.92 -9.92
CA GLY A 65 -1.84 -20.52 -9.68
C GLY A 65 -1.50 -20.46 -8.19
N SER A 66 -0.33 -19.95 -7.85
CA SER A 66 0.14 -19.83 -6.48
C SER A 66 0.94 -18.52 -6.30
N GLY A 67 1.10 -18.10 -5.06
CA GLY A 67 1.92 -16.92 -4.75
C GLY A 67 2.28 -16.83 -3.29
N MET A 68 3.39 -16.14 -3.05
CA MET A 68 3.90 -15.85 -1.71
C MET A 68 4.03 -14.34 -1.53
N VAL A 69 3.61 -13.84 -0.39
CA VAL A 69 3.83 -12.46 0.07
C VAL A 69 4.59 -12.52 1.38
N LEU A 70 5.77 -11.90 1.45
CA LEU A 70 6.67 -11.95 2.60
C LEU A 70 6.95 -13.38 3.10
N GLY A 71 6.98 -14.37 2.18
CA GLY A 71 7.21 -15.78 2.49
C GLY A 71 5.98 -16.55 2.98
N HIS A 72 4.78 -15.97 2.88
CA HIS A 72 3.51 -16.61 3.24
C HIS A 72 2.60 -16.73 2.02
N ASP A 73 1.84 -17.82 1.96
CA ASP A 73 0.88 -18.09 0.89
C ASP A 73 -0.14 -16.95 0.75
N VAL A 74 -0.34 -16.48 -0.50
CA VAL A 74 -1.25 -15.38 -0.84
C VAL A 74 -2.71 -15.67 -0.42
N THR A 75 -3.08 -16.93 -0.29
CA THR A 75 -4.42 -17.36 0.18
C THR A 75 -4.56 -17.29 1.71
N ARG A 76 -3.48 -16.94 2.45
CA ARG A 76 -3.47 -16.82 3.90
C ARG A 76 -3.08 -15.41 4.35
N PRO A 77 -3.85 -14.36 3.99
CA PRO A 77 -3.47 -12.96 4.24
C PRO A 77 -3.26 -12.64 5.72
N SER A 78 -3.95 -13.31 6.64
CA SER A 78 -3.75 -13.12 8.09
C SER A 78 -2.31 -13.37 8.55
N ALA A 79 -1.52 -14.15 7.78
CA ALA A 79 -0.13 -14.47 8.12
C ALA A 79 0.85 -13.33 7.80
N TYR A 80 0.52 -12.42 6.89
CA TYR A 80 1.43 -11.35 6.43
C TYR A 80 0.86 -9.94 6.48
N MET A 81 -0.46 -9.73 6.51
CA MET A 81 -1.09 -8.40 6.40
C MET A 81 -0.70 -7.43 7.54
N ARG A 82 -0.25 -7.93 8.69
CA ARG A 82 0.29 -7.06 9.75
C ARG A 82 1.59 -6.37 9.36
N ARG A 83 2.32 -6.92 8.40
CA ARG A 83 3.62 -6.47 7.87
C ARG A 83 3.48 -5.76 6.52
N VAL A 84 2.25 -5.55 6.05
CA VAL A 84 1.93 -4.89 4.78
C VAL A 84 1.19 -3.59 5.06
N GLY A 85 1.70 -2.49 4.52
CA GLY A 85 0.99 -1.23 4.38
C GLY A 85 0.31 -1.18 3.02
N ALA A 86 -0.92 -0.68 2.96
CA ALA A 86 -1.63 -0.63 1.69
C ALA A 86 -2.45 0.65 1.54
N LEU A 87 -2.45 1.17 0.32
CA LEU A 87 -3.39 2.18 -0.15
C LEU A 87 -4.04 1.65 -1.43
N VAL A 88 -5.35 1.39 -1.36
CA VAL A 88 -6.15 0.90 -2.49
C VAL A 88 -7.31 1.86 -2.71
N GLU A 89 -7.43 2.33 -3.95
CA GLU A 89 -8.47 3.28 -4.33
C GLU A 89 -8.37 4.63 -3.59
N THR A 90 -9.52 5.24 -3.27
CA THR A 90 -9.57 6.56 -2.62
C THR A 90 -9.29 6.42 -1.12
N PRO A 91 -8.44 7.30 -0.55
CA PRO A 91 -8.18 7.31 0.87
C PRO A 91 -9.46 7.45 1.71
N ALA A 92 -9.68 6.53 2.65
CA ALA A 92 -10.76 6.63 3.63
C ALA A 92 -10.38 7.67 4.69
N ILE A 93 -10.64 8.95 4.40
CA ILE A 93 -10.35 10.07 5.29
C ILE A 93 -11.65 10.59 5.91
N TYR A 94 -11.65 10.84 7.21
CA TYR A 94 -12.72 11.54 7.92
C TYR A 94 -12.53 13.05 7.78
N PRO A 95 -13.29 13.75 6.93
CA PRO A 95 -13.00 15.13 6.57
C PRO A 95 -13.20 16.13 7.73
N LYS A 96 -13.96 15.75 8.75
CA LYS A 96 -14.20 16.57 9.93
C LYS A 96 -13.12 16.46 11.00
N LEU A 97 -12.28 15.43 10.92
CA LEU A 97 -11.14 15.24 11.82
C LEU A 97 -9.93 15.97 11.27
N SER A 98 -8.97 16.28 12.14
CA SER A 98 -7.65 16.75 11.74
C SER A 98 -6.87 15.63 11.03
N GLY A 99 -5.77 15.98 10.34
CA GLY A 99 -4.87 14.98 9.75
C GLY A 99 -4.36 14.02 10.82
N ARG A 100 -3.90 14.55 11.95
CA ARG A 100 -3.44 13.79 13.11
C ARG A 100 -4.52 12.85 13.67
N ASP A 101 -5.74 13.34 13.86
CA ASP A 101 -6.81 12.52 14.42
C ASP A 101 -7.27 11.42 13.45
N ASN A 102 -7.18 11.66 12.14
CA ASN A 102 -7.36 10.61 11.13
C ASN A 102 -6.36 9.47 11.36
N LEU A 103 -5.05 9.78 11.49
CA LEU A 103 -4.03 8.78 11.78
C LEU A 103 -4.24 8.11 13.13
N ARG A 104 -4.64 8.87 14.16
CA ARG A 104 -4.89 8.34 15.51
C ARG A 104 -6.00 7.29 15.51
N THR A 105 -7.07 7.46 14.72
CA THR A 105 -8.11 6.42 14.61
C THR A 105 -7.55 5.08 14.12
N LEU A 106 -6.60 5.11 13.20
CA LEU A 106 -5.95 3.92 12.66
C LEU A 106 -4.85 3.39 13.60
N ALA A 107 -4.11 4.29 14.25
CA ALA A 107 -3.06 3.95 15.21
C ALA A 107 -3.61 3.14 16.39
N VAL A 108 -4.79 3.53 16.93
CA VAL A 108 -5.49 2.77 17.99
C VAL A 108 -5.80 1.34 17.53
N LEU A 109 -6.30 1.17 16.29
CA LEU A 109 -6.56 -0.15 15.72
C LEU A 109 -5.28 -0.96 15.46
N ALA A 110 -4.19 -0.26 15.13
CA ALA A 110 -2.88 -0.86 14.88
C ALA A 110 -2.13 -1.21 16.18
N GLY A 111 -2.52 -0.63 17.32
CA GLY A 111 -1.82 -0.77 18.59
C GLY A 111 -0.50 0.01 18.65
N VAL A 112 -0.41 1.14 17.92
CA VAL A 112 0.76 2.03 17.90
C VAL A 112 0.45 3.35 18.61
N GLY A 113 1.49 3.98 19.19
CA GLY A 113 1.36 5.22 19.95
C GLY A 113 1.46 6.50 19.10
N ASP A 114 1.28 7.65 19.75
CA ASP A 114 1.34 8.97 19.11
C ASP A 114 2.74 9.28 18.54
N GLU A 115 3.81 8.74 19.13
CA GLU A 115 5.19 8.88 18.61
C GLU A 115 5.28 8.39 17.15
N ARG A 116 4.62 7.26 16.84
CA ARG A 116 4.60 6.74 15.47
C ARG A 116 3.79 7.64 14.53
N ILE A 117 2.76 8.33 15.05
CA ILE A 117 2.01 9.31 14.27
C ILE A 117 2.91 10.50 13.91
N ASP A 118 3.72 10.99 14.86
CA ASP A 118 4.67 12.07 14.61
C ASP A 118 5.67 11.68 13.52
N GLU A 119 6.26 10.50 13.62
CA GLU A 119 7.22 9.97 12.63
C GLU A 119 6.61 9.91 11.22
N VAL A 120 5.41 9.34 11.05
CA VAL A 120 4.82 9.21 9.71
C VAL A 120 4.34 10.54 9.15
N LEU A 121 3.91 11.50 9.99
CA LEU A 121 3.58 12.85 9.57
C LEU A 121 4.81 13.61 9.06
N ASP A 122 5.94 13.44 9.73
CA ASP A 122 7.22 14.01 9.29
C ASP A 122 7.67 13.38 7.97
N LEU A 123 7.64 12.06 7.86
CA LEU A 123 7.97 11.33 6.63
C LEU A 123 7.20 11.81 5.40
N VAL A 124 5.93 12.20 5.55
CA VAL A 124 5.10 12.64 4.42
C VAL A 124 5.01 14.17 4.31
N ASP A 125 5.80 14.92 5.08
CA ASP A 125 5.84 16.38 5.07
C ASP A 125 4.45 17.01 5.34
N LEU A 126 3.76 16.52 6.39
CA LEU A 126 2.50 17.07 6.90
C LEU A 126 2.64 17.68 8.29
N THR A 127 3.83 17.69 8.89
CA THR A 127 4.13 18.36 10.15
C THR A 127 3.80 19.84 10.05
N GLY A 128 3.08 20.38 11.07
CA GLY A 128 2.62 21.77 11.09
C GLY A 128 1.29 22.01 10.33
N ARG A 129 0.81 21.03 9.56
CA ARG A 129 -0.52 21.05 8.94
C ARG A 129 -1.43 19.93 9.48
N ASP A 130 -0.88 19.07 10.31
CA ASP A 130 -1.53 17.90 10.89
C ASP A 130 -2.69 18.22 11.82
N GLY A 131 -2.72 19.43 12.39
CA GLY A 131 -3.86 19.97 13.18
C GLY A 131 -5.02 20.50 12.34
N ASP A 132 -4.83 20.78 11.04
CA ASP A 132 -5.88 21.27 10.17
C ASP A 132 -6.88 20.17 9.84
N ARG A 133 -8.13 20.52 9.54
CA ARG A 133 -9.15 19.56 9.13
C ARG A 133 -8.76 18.90 7.80
N ALA A 134 -8.82 17.59 7.75
CA ALA A 134 -8.48 16.85 6.54
C ALA A 134 -9.44 17.15 5.35
N GLY A 135 -10.64 17.66 5.63
CA GLY A 135 -11.56 18.16 4.60
C GLY A 135 -10.97 19.32 3.80
N ASP A 136 -10.17 20.16 4.44
CA ASP A 136 -9.57 21.39 3.87
C ASP A 136 -8.20 21.10 3.20
N TYR A 137 -7.73 19.87 3.26
CA TYR A 137 -6.49 19.45 2.59
C TYR A 137 -6.64 19.49 1.08
N SER A 138 -5.55 19.89 0.39
CA SER A 138 -5.40 19.68 -1.05
C SER A 138 -5.43 18.17 -1.38
N LEU A 139 -5.63 17.83 -2.64
CA LEU A 139 -5.61 16.43 -3.05
C LEU A 139 -4.25 15.77 -2.73
N GLY A 140 -3.13 16.48 -2.97
CA GLY A 140 -1.80 16.01 -2.63
C GLY A 140 -1.62 15.78 -1.13
N MET A 141 -2.11 16.68 -0.27
CA MET A 141 -2.08 16.48 1.19
C MET A 141 -2.93 15.29 1.63
N LYS A 142 -4.09 15.06 1.01
CA LYS A 142 -4.92 13.86 1.26
C LYS A 142 -4.19 12.59 0.88
N GLN A 143 -3.47 12.62 -0.25
CA GLN A 143 -2.67 11.49 -0.71
C GLN A 143 -1.50 11.19 0.25
N ARG A 144 -0.78 12.23 0.68
CA ARG A 144 0.29 12.13 1.70
C ARG A 144 -0.25 11.55 3.01
N LEU A 145 -1.41 12.01 3.48
CA LEU A 145 -2.07 11.46 4.67
C LEU A 145 -2.41 9.98 4.53
N ALA A 146 -2.86 9.54 3.34
CA ALA A 146 -3.16 8.15 3.07
C ALA A 146 -1.89 7.27 3.01
N ILE A 147 -0.80 7.81 2.47
CA ILE A 147 0.50 7.15 2.51
C ILE A 147 0.98 7.04 3.96
N ALA A 148 0.89 8.10 4.77
CA ALA A 148 1.20 8.06 6.20
C ALA A 148 0.42 6.97 6.93
N ALA A 149 -0.87 6.85 6.65
CA ALA A 149 -1.72 5.79 7.20
C ALA A 149 -1.23 4.38 6.84
N SER A 150 -0.73 4.17 5.62
CA SER A 150 -0.17 2.90 5.19
C SER A 150 1.15 2.55 5.91
N LEU A 151 1.88 3.55 6.40
CA LEU A 151 3.18 3.41 7.08
C LEU A 151 3.07 3.24 8.60
N LEU A 152 1.90 3.44 9.21
CA LEU A 152 1.72 3.44 10.66
C LEU A 152 2.25 2.18 11.37
N LYS A 153 2.12 1.02 10.75
CA LYS A 153 2.53 -0.28 11.34
C LYS A 153 4.00 -0.63 11.12
N ASP A 154 4.81 0.29 10.60
CA ASP A 154 6.19 0.01 10.17
C ASP A 154 6.27 -1.22 9.24
N PRO A 155 5.61 -1.17 8.07
CA PRO A 155 5.47 -2.34 7.22
C PRO A 155 6.77 -2.73 6.53
N GLU A 156 6.96 -4.04 6.28
CA GLU A 156 8.08 -4.57 5.46
C GLU A 156 7.79 -4.47 3.94
N LEU A 157 6.53 -4.30 3.58
CA LEU A 157 6.06 -4.15 2.20
C LEU A 157 4.96 -3.09 2.15
N VAL A 158 5.08 -2.12 1.26
CA VAL A 158 4.03 -1.13 0.98
C VAL A 158 3.49 -1.37 -0.43
N ILE A 159 2.16 -1.45 -0.55
CA ILE A 159 1.46 -1.61 -1.82
C ILE A 159 0.52 -0.42 -2.02
N LEU A 160 0.78 0.37 -3.06
CA LEU A 160 0.00 1.56 -3.37
C LEU A 160 -0.64 1.40 -4.75
N ASP A 161 -1.96 1.52 -4.84
CA ASP A 161 -2.70 1.51 -6.10
C ASP A 161 -2.91 2.95 -6.56
N GLU A 162 -2.29 3.32 -7.68
CA GLU A 162 -2.37 4.64 -8.31
C GLU A 162 -2.16 5.84 -7.35
N PRO A 163 -1.05 5.88 -6.56
CA PRO A 163 -0.85 6.89 -5.51
C PRO A 163 -0.73 8.32 -6.04
N THR A 164 -0.60 8.51 -7.33
CA THR A 164 -0.50 9.83 -7.99
C THR A 164 -1.76 10.22 -8.75
N ASN A 165 -2.82 9.43 -8.69
CA ASN A 165 -4.03 9.67 -9.47
C ASN A 165 -4.71 10.99 -9.07
N GLY A 166 -5.04 11.80 -10.09
CA GLY A 166 -5.69 13.10 -9.93
C GLY A 166 -4.79 14.23 -9.42
N LEU A 167 -3.49 13.99 -9.22
CA LEU A 167 -2.53 15.04 -8.88
C LEU A 167 -2.12 15.83 -10.13
N ASP A 168 -1.76 17.09 -9.92
CA ASP A 168 -1.08 17.89 -10.91
C ASP A 168 0.39 17.43 -11.11
N PRO A 169 1.09 17.88 -12.15
CA PRO A 169 2.46 17.45 -12.43
C PRO A 169 3.44 17.67 -11.28
N ALA A 170 3.28 18.73 -10.49
CA ALA A 170 4.13 19.00 -9.34
C ALA A 170 3.87 17.98 -8.23
N GLY A 171 2.62 17.72 -7.88
CA GLY A 171 2.24 16.72 -6.88
C GLY A 171 2.68 15.29 -7.25
N ILE A 172 2.70 14.94 -8.55
CA ILE A 172 3.25 13.65 -9.00
C ILE A 172 4.75 13.54 -8.66
N VAL A 173 5.52 14.60 -8.91
CA VAL A 173 6.96 14.63 -8.58
C VAL A 173 7.16 14.48 -7.08
N GLU A 174 6.42 15.25 -6.27
CA GLU A 174 6.52 15.21 -4.80
C GLU A 174 6.22 13.81 -4.23
N ILE A 175 5.14 13.14 -4.70
CA ILE A 175 4.83 11.79 -4.25
C ILE A 175 5.91 10.78 -4.70
N ARG A 176 6.49 10.94 -5.89
CA ARG A 176 7.59 10.07 -6.34
C ARG A 176 8.84 10.24 -5.48
N GLU A 177 9.21 11.47 -5.12
CA GLU A 177 10.34 11.75 -4.23
C GLU A 177 10.13 11.17 -2.83
N LEU A 178 8.90 11.18 -2.34
CA LEU A 178 8.53 10.56 -1.07
C LEU A 178 8.71 9.03 -1.08
N LEU A 179 8.55 8.37 -2.23
CA LEU A 179 8.57 6.89 -2.35
C LEU A 179 9.95 6.31 -2.71
N ILE A 180 10.96 7.13 -2.99
CA ILE A 180 12.31 6.71 -3.38
C ILE A 180 13.30 6.96 -2.26
#